data_113e9863a09e3abb84dbffa927832126
#
_entry.id   113e9863a09e3abb84dbffa927832126
#
_cell.length_a   1.000
_cell.length_b   1.000
_cell.length_c   1.000
_cell.angle_alpha   90.00
_cell.angle_beta   90.00
_cell.angle_gamma   90.00
#
_symmetry.space_group_name_H-M   'P 1'
#
loop_
_entity.id
_entity.type
_entity.pdbx_description
1 polymer ?
#
loop_
_entity_poly.entity_id
_entity_poly.type
_entity_poly.pdbx_seq_one_letter_code
_entity_poly.pdbx_strand_id
1 'polypeptide(L)'
;MRFFRFPRLVLILAALGPSCGGGGSPSTPATPTTTTTTLPPTTGTADLVISIQGDQGGMSFSPANATLRVGQTVAWRNNDTDLHTATQDGGRFNTGNIVRGATSAPIAMGAAGAFPYHCALHPGMVGSLTVNP
;
A
#
# COMPACT_ATOMS: atom_id res chain seq x y z
N MET A 1 20.77 21.78 34.73
CA MET A 1 19.59 21.21 35.40
C MET A 1 18.51 22.30 35.49
N ARG A 2 17.44 22.17 34.69
CA ARG A 2 16.27 23.05 34.74
C ARG A 2 15.04 22.17 34.83
N PHE A 3 14.39 22.16 36.00
CA PHE A 3 13.14 21.44 36.27
C PHE A 3 11.97 22.24 35.72
N PHE A 4 11.19 21.65 34.77
CA PHE A 4 9.90 22.18 34.37
C PHE A 4 8.80 21.64 35.30
N ARG A 5 8.16 22.60 36.03
CA ARG A 5 6.99 22.33 36.86
C ARG A 5 5.72 22.39 36.01
N PHE A 6 4.91 21.34 36.04
CA PHE A 6 3.55 21.35 35.49
C PHE A 6 2.56 21.95 36.51
N PRO A 7 1.65 22.85 36.08
CA PRO A 7 0.56 23.30 36.96
C PRO A 7 -0.59 22.27 37.00
N ARG A 8 -1.12 22.13 38.20
CA ARG A 8 -2.29 21.29 38.53
C ARG A 8 -3.56 21.86 37.89
N LEU A 9 -4.29 21.01 37.18
CA LEU A 9 -5.62 21.29 36.67
C LEU A 9 -6.65 21.14 37.79
N VAL A 10 -7.40 22.24 38.03
CA VAL A 10 -8.49 22.31 39.02
C VAL A 10 -9.75 21.68 38.43
N LEU A 11 -10.32 20.74 39.18
CA LEU A 11 -11.58 20.09 38.91
C LEU A 11 -12.73 21.00 39.35
N ILE A 12 -13.60 21.43 38.45
CA ILE A 12 -14.85 22.11 38.80
C ILE A 12 -16.00 21.15 38.60
N LEU A 13 -16.63 20.79 39.69
CA LEU A 13 -17.89 20.05 39.76
C LEU A 13 -19.03 21.05 39.67
N ALA A 14 -19.97 20.88 38.73
CA ALA A 14 -21.22 21.61 38.73
C ALA A 14 -22.38 20.66 38.42
N ALA A 15 -23.44 20.84 39.20
CA ALA A 15 -24.52 19.95 39.51
C ALA A 15 -25.69 19.87 38.51
N LEU A 16 -26.40 18.79 38.63
CA LEU A 16 -27.76 18.38 38.30
C LEU A 16 -28.78 19.42 37.82
N GLY A 17 -29.51 19.04 36.74
CA GLY A 17 -30.87 19.46 36.45
C GLY A 17 -31.59 18.42 35.61
N PRO A 18 -32.74 17.87 36.01
CA PRO A 18 -33.54 16.96 35.24
C PRO A 18 -34.55 17.73 34.35
N SER A 19 -34.62 17.44 33.08
CA SER A 19 -35.76 17.79 32.24
C SER A 19 -36.17 16.62 31.36
N CYS A 20 -37.43 16.30 31.51
CA CYS A 20 -38.19 15.22 30.89
C CYS A 20 -38.63 15.61 29.47
N GLY A 21 -38.69 14.64 28.55
CA GLY A 21 -39.62 14.68 27.43
C GLY A 21 -39.02 14.60 26.05
N GLY A 22 -39.40 13.61 25.28
CA GLY A 22 -39.36 13.60 23.81
C GLY A 22 -38.68 12.36 23.22
N GLY A 23 -39.50 11.39 22.84
CA GLY A 23 -39.08 10.21 22.09
C GLY A 23 -38.47 10.62 20.74
N GLY A 24 -37.21 10.27 20.53
CA GLY A 24 -36.53 10.27 19.27
C GLY A 24 -35.81 8.94 19.15
N SER A 25 -36.19 8.16 18.14
CA SER A 25 -35.48 6.93 17.80
C SER A 25 -34.00 7.18 17.63
N PRO A 26 -33.13 6.36 18.18
CA PRO A 26 -31.68 6.48 17.89
C PRO A 26 -31.43 6.14 16.43
N SER A 27 -31.09 7.14 15.65
CA SER A 27 -30.46 6.93 14.35
C SER A 27 -29.11 6.25 14.61
N THR A 28 -29.02 4.98 14.31
CA THR A 28 -27.75 4.26 14.24
C THR A 28 -26.84 5.00 13.26
N PRO A 29 -25.63 5.40 13.63
CA PRO A 29 -24.66 5.93 12.66
C PRO A 29 -24.34 4.80 11.67
N ALA A 30 -24.64 5.04 10.41
CA ALA A 30 -24.25 4.16 9.33
C ALA A 30 -22.71 4.05 9.33
N THR A 31 -22.21 2.88 9.64
CA THR A 31 -20.80 2.54 9.44
C THR A 31 -20.50 2.74 7.96
N PRO A 32 -19.47 3.53 7.58
CA PRO A 32 -19.10 3.61 6.18
C PRO A 32 -18.64 2.22 5.73
N THR A 33 -19.44 1.58 4.93
CA THR A 33 -19.05 0.36 4.22
C THR A 33 -17.96 0.76 3.24
N THR A 34 -16.71 0.55 3.61
CA THR A 34 -15.58 0.61 2.69
C THR A 34 -15.78 -0.52 1.69
N THR A 35 -16.39 -0.22 0.58
CA THR A 35 -16.47 -1.15 -0.56
C THR A 35 -15.03 -1.25 -1.10
N THR A 36 -14.28 -2.23 -0.59
CA THR A 36 -13.05 -2.67 -1.23
C THR A 36 -13.49 -3.29 -2.55
N THR A 37 -13.42 -2.51 -3.63
CA THR A 37 -13.55 -3.04 -4.98
C THR A 37 -12.33 -3.93 -5.24
N THR A 38 -12.44 -5.19 -4.85
CA THR A 38 -11.53 -6.23 -5.28
C THR A 38 -11.81 -6.44 -6.76
N LEU A 39 -10.97 -5.85 -7.61
CA LEU A 39 -10.94 -6.17 -9.03
C LEU A 39 -10.68 -7.69 -9.13
N PRO A 40 -11.44 -8.43 -9.99
CA PRO A 40 -11.18 -9.84 -10.17
C PRO A 40 -9.75 -10.04 -10.64
N PRO A 41 -9.04 -11.11 -10.21
CA PRO A 41 -7.71 -11.41 -10.70
C PRO A 41 -7.79 -11.57 -12.21
N THR A 42 -7.16 -10.67 -12.94
CA THR A 42 -7.02 -10.76 -14.39
C THR A 42 -6.09 -11.95 -14.65
N THR A 43 -6.65 -13.10 -15.01
CA THR A 43 -5.92 -14.30 -15.44
C THR A 43 -5.39 -14.08 -16.85
N GLY A 44 -4.61 -13.02 -17.05
CA GLY A 44 -3.97 -12.65 -18.31
C GLY A 44 -2.47 -12.57 -18.15
N THR A 45 -1.75 -12.76 -19.24
CA THR A 45 -0.32 -12.45 -19.31
C THR A 45 -0.16 -10.94 -19.10
N ALA A 46 0.72 -10.53 -18.20
CA ALA A 46 1.02 -9.10 -18.01
C ALA A 46 1.68 -8.53 -19.27
N ASP A 47 1.42 -7.24 -19.56
CA ASP A 47 2.06 -6.52 -20.67
C ASP A 47 3.58 -6.39 -20.46
N LEU A 48 3.99 -6.32 -19.17
CA LEU A 48 5.39 -6.30 -18.77
C LEU A 48 5.62 -7.27 -17.62
N VAL A 49 6.68 -8.07 -17.72
CA VAL A 49 7.16 -8.91 -16.62
C VAL A 49 8.56 -8.46 -16.23
N ILE A 50 8.74 -8.10 -14.97
CA ILE A 50 10.03 -7.72 -14.37
C ILE A 50 10.60 -8.93 -13.64
N SER A 51 11.84 -9.30 -13.94
CA SER A 51 12.55 -10.39 -13.26
C SER A 51 13.17 -9.91 -11.95
N ILE A 52 13.00 -10.68 -10.89
CA ILE A 52 13.72 -10.51 -9.62
C ILE A 52 14.96 -11.39 -9.68
N GLN A 53 16.15 -10.79 -9.50
CA GLN A 53 17.47 -11.42 -9.66
C GLN A 53 18.17 -11.69 -8.33
N GLY A 54 17.53 -11.41 -7.21
CA GLY A 54 18.11 -11.49 -5.86
C GLY A 54 18.51 -10.14 -5.29
N ASP A 55 19.05 -10.13 -4.07
CA ASP A 55 19.45 -8.89 -3.38
C ASP A 55 20.76 -8.32 -3.94
N GLN A 56 20.65 -7.50 -4.97
CA GLN A 56 21.76 -6.84 -5.69
C GLN A 56 21.57 -5.31 -5.74
N GLY A 57 20.89 -4.73 -4.74
CA GLY A 57 20.58 -3.31 -4.68
C GLY A 57 19.76 -2.83 -5.88
N GLY A 58 20.23 -1.83 -6.60
CA GLY A 58 19.55 -1.30 -7.79
C GLY A 58 19.55 -2.23 -9.00
N MET A 59 20.23 -3.39 -8.96
CA MET A 59 20.21 -4.43 -10.01
C MET A 59 19.33 -5.62 -9.65
N SER A 60 18.65 -5.56 -8.55
CA SER A 60 17.80 -6.65 -8.04
C SER A 60 16.58 -6.94 -8.92
N PHE A 61 16.09 -5.92 -9.63
CA PHE A 61 14.99 -6.02 -10.59
C PHE A 61 15.51 -5.80 -12.00
N SER A 62 15.02 -6.59 -12.96
CA SER A 62 15.44 -6.47 -14.38
C SER A 62 14.21 -6.44 -15.30
N PRO A 63 13.96 -5.32 -16.01
CA PRO A 63 14.66 -4.05 -15.90
C PRO A 63 14.42 -3.34 -14.56
N ALA A 64 15.46 -2.66 -14.02
CA ALA A 64 15.35 -1.90 -12.78
C ALA A 64 14.46 -0.65 -12.93
N ASN A 65 14.50 -0.05 -14.13
CA ASN A 65 13.63 1.05 -14.54
C ASN A 65 12.84 0.59 -15.76
N ALA A 66 11.53 0.63 -15.66
CA ALA A 66 10.63 0.20 -16.72
C ALA A 66 9.61 1.27 -17.06
N THR A 67 9.16 1.29 -18.32
CA THR A 67 8.16 2.23 -18.79
C THR A 67 6.93 1.50 -19.29
N LEU A 68 5.75 2.00 -18.89
CA LEU A 68 4.44 1.52 -19.30
C LEU A 68 3.57 2.70 -19.75
N ARG A 69 2.37 2.38 -20.26
CA ARG A 69 1.29 3.35 -20.49
C ARG A 69 0.16 3.10 -19.49
N VAL A 70 -0.64 4.13 -19.27
CA VAL A 70 -1.89 4.00 -18.49
C VAL A 70 -2.75 2.89 -19.11
N GLY A 71 -3.25 2.00 -18.25
CA GLY A 71 -4.05 0.83 -18.62
C GLY A 71 -3.25 -0.45 -18.82
N GLN A 72 -1.94 -0.38 -19.02
CA GLN A 72 -1.09 -1.58 -19.09
C GLN A 72 -0.88 -2.22 -17.73
N THR A 73 -0.52 -3.48 -17.75
CA THR A 73 -0.33 -4.34 -16.58
C THR A 73 1.14 -4.73 -16.43
N VAL A 74 1.59 -4.83 -15.17
CA VAL A 74 2.94 -5.29 -14.81
C VAL A 74 2.87 -6.44 -13.82
N ALA A 75 3.76 -7.40 -13.94
CA ALA A 75 3.96 -8.48 -12.99
C ALA A 75 5.45 -8.66 -12.69
N TRP A 76 5.77 -9.31 -11.57
CA TRP A 76 7.14 -9.63 -11.18
C TRP A 76 7.32 -11.13 -11.08
N ARG A 77 8.37 -11.65 -11.73
CA ARG A 77 8.76 -13.06 -11.66
C ARG A 77 9.99 -13.23 -10.78
N ASN A 78 9.88 -14.04 -9.76
CA ASN A 78 11.00 -14.36 -8.89
C ASN A 78 11.87 -15.46 -9.52
N ASN A 79 13.08 -15.09 -9.97
CA ASN A 79 14.11 -16.00 -10.49
C ASN A 79 15.19 -16.33 -9.44
N ASP A 80 15.08 -15.75 -8.24
CA ASP A 80 15.96 -16.01 -7.11
C ASP A 80 15.46 -17.19 -6.24
N THR A 81 16.27 -17.59 -5.29
CA THR A 81 15.96 -18.63 -4.30
C THR A 81 15.13 -18.09 -3.14
N ASP A 82 15.30 -16.83 -2.80
CA ASP A 82 14.67 -16.20 -1.65
C ASP A 82 13.27 -15.67 -1.96
N LEU A 83 12.55 -15.35 -0.90
CA LEU A 83 11.21 -14.76 -0.98
C LEU A 83 11.32 -13.25 -1.20
N HIS A 84 10.58 -12.72 -2.17
CA HIS A 84 10.60 -11.30 -2.50
C HIS A 84 9.21 -10.70 -2.58
N THR A 85 9.16 -9.37 -2.57
CA THR A 85 7.96 -8.57 -2.88
C THR A 85 8.31 -7.46 -3.87
N ALA A 86 7.29 -6.85 -4.50
CA ALA A 86 7.41 -5.54 -5.11
C ALA A 86 6.37 -4.64 -4.46
N THR A 87 6.83 -3.72 -3.63
CA THR A 87 6.00 -2.83 -2.80
C THR A 87 6.28 -1.38 -3.17
N GLN A 88 5.28 -0.68 -3.67
CA GLN A 88 5.43 0.71 -4.09
C GLN A 88 5.54 1.63 -2.87
N ASP A 89 6.49 2.58 -2.90
CA ASP A 89 6.85 3.43 -1.76
C ASP A 89 5.69 4.31 -1.25
N GLY A 90 4.79 4.73 -2.13
CA GLY A 90 3.57 5.47 -1.79
C GLY A 90 2.34 4.59 -1.54
N GLY A 91 2.49 3.25 -1.47
CA GLY A 91 1.42 2.32 -1.12
C GLY A 91 0.40 2.03 -2.23
N ARG A 92 0.67 2.41 -3.47
CA ARG A 92 -0.27 2.19 -4.59
C ARG A 92 -0.40 0.74 -4.99
N PHE A 93 0.62 -0.06 -4.80
CA PHE A 93 0.57 -1.50 -5.01
C PHE A 93 1.52 -2.27 -4.09
N ASN A 94 1.21 -3.53 -3.90
CA ASN A 94 2.04 -4.53 -3.24
C ASN A 94 1.69 -5.90 -3.84
N THR A 95 2.69 -6.61 -4.33
CA THR A 95 2.49 -7.95 -4.92
C THR A 95 2.19 -9.03 -3.87
N GLY A 96 2.43 -8.75 -2.59
CA GLY A 96 2.61 -9.80 -1.60
C GLY A 96 3.88 -10.61 -1.85
N ASN A 97 3.99 -11.74 -1.18
CA ASN A 97 5.14 -12.63 -1.26
C ASN A 97 5.18 -13.39 -2.59
N ILE A 98 6.30 -13.31 -3.29
CA ILE A 98 6.57 -14.04 -4.53
C ILE A 98 7.62 -15.10 -4.24
N VAL A 99 7.21 -16.35 -4.19
CA VAL A 99 8.13 -17.49 -3.95
C VAL A 99 8.97 -17.76 -5.19
N ARG A 100 10.09 -18.48 -5.03
CA ARG A 100 10.97 -18.90 -6.12
C ARG A 100 10.18 -19.47 -7.30
N GLY A 101 10.48 -18.99 -8.51
CA GLY A 101 9.89 -19.44 -9.76
C GLY A 101 8.45 -18.97 -10.00
N ALA A 102 7.82 -18.31 -9.02
CA ALA A 102 6.48 -17.76 -9.19
C ALA A 102 6.50 -16.39 -9.89
N THR A 103 5.34 -16.02 -10.43
CA THR A 103 5.07 -14.68 -10.96
C THR A 103 3.90 -14.10 -10.16
N SER A 104 3.98 -12.84 -9.81
CA SER A 104 2.88 -12.13 -9.13
C SER A 104 1.63 -12.06 -10.01
N ALA A 105 0.47 -11.80 -9.39
CA ALA A 105 -0.69 -11.36 -10.16
C ALA A 105 -0.35 -10.07 -10.92
N PRO A 106 -0.88 -9.88 -12.15
CA PRO A 106 -0.73 -8.64 -12.89
C PRO A 106 -1.36 -7.45 -12.15
N ILE A 107 -0.67 -6.31 -12.13
CA ILE A 107 -1.14 -5.07 -11.53
C ILE A 107 -1.37 -4.06 -12.65
N ALA A 108 -2.60 -3.54 -12.76
CA ALA A 108 -2.96 -2.53 -13.74
C ALA A 108 -2.48 -1.14 -13.28
N MET A 109 -1.79 -0.43 -14.17
CA MET A 109 -1.29 0.92 -13.94
C MET A 109 -2.32 1.94 -14.41
N GLY A 110 -3.23 2.34 -13.50
CA GLY A 110 -4.39 3.19 -13.80
C GLY A 110 -4.10 4.71 -13.85
N ALA A 111 -2.87 5.16 -13.61
CA ALA A 111 -2.51 6.58 -13.61
C ALA A 111 -1.09 6.79 -14.13
N ALA A 112 -0.86 7.91 -14.82
CA ALA A 112 0.47 8.35 -15.23
C ALA A 112 1.29 8.82 -14.01
N GLY A 113 2.62 8.67 -14.08
CA GLY A 113 3.54 9.11 -13.04
C GLY A 113 4.73 8.20 -12.85
N ALA A 114 5.55 8.52 -11.85
CA ALA A 114 6.67 7.70 -11.40
C ALA A 114 6.26 6.90 -10.15
N PHE A 115 6.59 5.62 -10.13
CA PHE A 115 6.24 4.68 -9.08
C PHE A 115 7.51 3.94 -8.62
N PRO A 116 8.33 4.55 -7.76
CA PRO A 116 9.44 3.85 -7.12
C PRO A 116 8.88 2.75 -6.21
N TYR A 117 9.59 1.63 -6.17
CA TYR A 117 9.22 0.46 -5.37
C TYR A 117 10.45 -0.28 -4.86
N HIS A 118 10.25 -1.09 -3.84
CA HIS A 118 11.29 -1.90 -3.20
C HIS A 118 10.78 -3.29 -2.83
N CYS A 119 11.69 -4.18 -2.43
CA CYS A 119 11.32 -5.41 -1.74
C CYS A 119 11.17 -5.12 -0.23
N ALA A 120 10.00 -5.39 0.35
CA ALA A 120 9.75 -5.14 1.77
C ALA A 120 10.62 -6.02 2.70
N LEU A 121 11.12 -7.15 2.20
CA LEU A 121 11.99 -8.08 2.93
C LEU A 121 13.48 -7.71 2.82
N HIS A 122 13.85 -7.00 1.74
CA HIS A 122 15.22 -6.61 1.42
C HIS A 122 15.21 -5.13 0.98
N PRO A 123 15.25 -4.17 1.91
CA PRO A 123 15.04 -2.74 1.60
C PRO A 123 16.08 -2.13 0.63
N GLY A 124 17.22 -2.77 0.44
CA GLY A 124 18.22 -2.38 -0.56
C GLY A 124 17.82 -2.70 -2.00
N MET A 125 16.87 -3.60 -2.21
CA MET A 125 16.36 -3.97 -3.54
C MET A 125 15.35 -2.91 -4.00
N VAL A 126 15.75 -2.09 -4.97
CA VAL A 126 14.94 -0.96 -5.46
C VAL A 126 14.73 -1.01 -6.97
N GLY A 127 13.59 -0.51 -7.42
CA GLY A 127 13.23 -0.35 -8.83
C GLY A 127 12.27 0.81 -9.03
N SER A 128 11.98 1.16 -10.28
CA SER A 128 11.02 2.21 -10.59
C SER A 128 10.22 1.90 -11.86
N LEU A 129 8.94 2.26 -11.84
CA LEU A 129 8.09 2.28 -13.02
C LEU A 129 7.82 3.74 -13.41
N THR A 130 7.89 4.03 -14.71
CA THR A 130 7.38 5.26 -15.30
C THR A 130 6.14 4.91 -16.12
N VAL A 131 5.01 5.51 -15.82
CA VAL A 131 3.76 5.31 -16.55
C VAL A 131 3.42 6.58 -17.32
N ASN A 132 3.41 6.47 -18.62
CA ASN A 132 3.04 7.55 -19.55
C ASN A 132 1.53 7.53 -19.83
N PRO A 133 0.92 8.67 -20.14
CA PRO A 133 -0.46 8.78 -20.59
C PRO A 133 -0.78 7.91 -21.81
#